data_d9c2fa04bcdaffe9ed8bc32c14ec0955
#
_entry.id   d9c2fa04bcdaffe9ed8bc32c14ec0955
#
_cell.length_a   1.000
_cell.length_b   1.000
_cell.length_c   1.000
_cell.angle_alpha   90.00
_cell.angle_beta   90.00
_cell.angle_gamma   90.00
#
_symmetry.space_group_name_H-M   'P 1'
#
loop_
_entity.id
_entity.type
_entity.pdbx_description
1 polymer ?
#
loop_
_entity_poly.entity_id
_entity_poly.type
_entity_poly.pdbx_seq_one_letter_code
_entity_poly.pdbx_strand_id
1 'polypeptide(L)'
;MAAAEWRTMQSWYAKMSWTTALFLAAGGWLMAADGAEPAPAFWQWAPTPPMGWNSWDRFATTVTEAQTKAQADFMAKQLARHGWQYITVDIQWYEPNATGYEYRKGAKLVMDLWGRLLPAPNRFPSAEDGTGFKTLADYVHGKGLKFGVHLMRGIPRQAVARNTPIKGAPRHAADIANKNSVCPWNTDMYGVDMTKPGAQAYYDSVFALLATWGVDFVKVDDMSRPYFDNQAEIEAVRKAIDRTGRPMVLSLSPGETALAAAEHVKRHANLWRISDDFWDNWPALNEQFGRLRKWAEFGGPGHWPDADMLPFGVLDLGRRSTRFTRDEQCTVMTLWSIARSPLIMGGDLTKLPKFTLELLTNDEVIAVDQHSTGGRQLFNRDNLIGWMAEAPGSADRYVALFNTRDKPGAPAGPPGVPVAVKLSELGFDGACRIRDLWQTKDLGEFTGEFAPEIPWHGAGLYRVSPARK
;
A
#
# COMPACT_ATOMS: atom_id res chain seq x y z
N MET A 1 -44.68 58.06 22.10
CA MET A 1 -44.42 58.68 23.39
C MET A 1 -43.08 58.21 23.83
N ALA A 2 -42.13 59.00 23.67
CA ALA A 2 -41.39 59.84 24.65
C ALA A 2 -40.31 58.93 25.28
N ALA A 3 -39.09 59.11 24.96
CA ALA A 3 -38.11 60.19 25.29
C ALA A 3 -37.39 59.89 26.61
N ALA A 4 -36.06 59.81 26.46
CA ALA A 4 -35.04 60.66 27.02
C ALA A 4 -34.66 60.25 28.46
N GLU A 5 -33.51 60.39 29.00
CA GLU A 5 -32.32 61.29 28.89
C GLU A 5 -31.21 60.64 29.72
N TRP A 6 -29.98 60.64 29.35
CA TRP A 6 -28.87 61.65 29.50
C TRP A 6 -28.18 61.74 30.89
N ARG A 7 -26.82 61.62 30.81
CA ARG A 7 -25.78 62.33 31.60
C ARG A 7 -25.32 61.64 32.89
N THR A 8 -24.12 61.75 33.31
CA THR A 8 -22.79 62.37 33.06
C THR A 8 -21.87 61.88 34.18
N MET A 9 -20.66 61.78 34.07
CA MET A 9 -19.45 62.59 34.05
C MET A 9 -18.30 62.01 34.88
N GLN A 10 -17.14 62.03 34.28
CA GLN A 10 -15.82 62.45 34.74
C GLN A 10 -15.20 61.79 35.98
N SER A 11 -14.08 61.32 35.81
CA SER A 11 -12.66 61.71 35.78
C SER A 11 -11.93 61.24 37.05
N TRP A 12 -10.78 60.65 36.85
CA TRP A 12 -9.58 60.94 37.66
C TRP A 12 -8.34 60.56 36.88
N TYR A 13 -7.52 61.55 36.54
CA TYR A 13 -6.14 61.46 36.06
C TYR A 13 -5.24 61.08 37.24
N ALA A 14 -4.36 60.09 37.02
CA ALA A 14 -3.09 60.02 37.74
C ALA A 14 -2.00 59.48 36.85
N LYS A 15 -0.98 60.25 36.72
CA LYS A 15 0.26 60.12 35.99
C LYS A 15 1.01 58.84 36.38
N MET A 16 1.59 58.07 35.38
CA MET A 16 2.90 57.51 35.65
C MET A 16 3.65 57.26 34.32
N SER A 17 4.80 57.80 34.30
CA SER A 17 6.03 57.81 33.54
C SER A 17 6.19 56.76 32.42
N TRP A 18 6.63 57.25 31.28
CA TRP A 18 7.22 56.57 30.13
C TRP A 18 8.58 55.99 30.50
N THR A 19 8.73 54.67 30.39
CA THR A 19 10.04 54.01 30.24
C THR A 19 10.04 53.32 28.90
N THR A 20 10.82 53.89 27.99
CA THR A 20 11.05 53.42 26.64
C THR A 20 11.93 52.15 26.71
N ALA A 21 11.36 50.97 26.50
CA ALA A 21 12.13 49.75 26.26
C ALA A 21 12.34 49.61 24.74
N LEU A 22 13.54 49.87 24.30
CA LEU A 22 14.02 49.50 22.95
C LEU A 22 14.07 47.97 22.86
N PHE A 23 13.14 47.40 22.17
CA PHE A 23 13.30 46.03 21.64
C PHE A 23 14.15 46.13 20.37
N LEU A 24 15.41 45.76 20.47
CA LEU A 24 16.24 45.38 19.32
C LEU A 24 15.62 44.11 18.70
N ALA A 25 14.91 44.29 17.60
CA ALA A 25 14.52 43.22 16.73
C ALA A 25 15.79 42.66 16.06
N ALA A 26 16.39 41.64 16.65
CA ALA A 26 17.36 40.82 15.96
C ALA A 26 16.60 40.08 14.84
N GLY A 27 16.63 40.65 13.64
CA GLY A 27 16.19 40.01 12.41
C GLY A 27 17.12 38.84 12.14
N GLY A 28 16.80 37.67 12.72
CA GLY A 28 17.34 36.39 12.28
C GLY A 28 16.80 36.11 10.87
N TRP A 29 17.62 36.35 9.88
CA TRP A 29 17.39 35.77 8.57
C TRP A 29 17.43 34.23 8.74
N LEU A 30 16.27 33.62 8.88
CA LEU A 30 16.14 32.19 8.58
C LEU A 30 16.52 32.05 7.10
N MET A 31 17.75 31.63 6.87
CA MET A 31 18.14 31.07 5.59
C MET A 31 17.12 29.95 5.33
N ALA A 32 16.27 30.16 4.33
CA ALA A 32 15.46 29.08 3.79
C ALA A 32 16.43 28.01 3.33
N ALA A 33 16.41 26.88 4.01
CA ALA A 33 17.11 25.70 3.54
C ALA A 33 16.58 25.36 2.14
N ASP A 34 17.54 25.09 1.27
CA ASP A 34 17.39 24.73 -0.14
C ASP A 34 16.04 24.20 -0.56
N GLY A 35 15.48 24.78 -1.56
CA GLY A 35 14.46 24.49 -2.58
C GLY A 35 13.81 23.11 -2.70
N ALA A 36 13.66 22.35 -1.63
CA ALA A 36 12.88 21.12 -1.62
C ALA A 36 11.40 21.47 -1.77
N GLU A 37 10.79 21.03 -2.85
CA GLU A 37 9.34 21.17 -3.03
C GLU A 37 8.59 20.56 -1.83
N PRO A 38 7.51 21.19 -1.37
CA PRO A 38 6.76 20.69 -0.22
C PRO A 38 6.23 19.27 -0.49
N ALA A 39 6.18 18.48 0.58
CA ALA A 39 5.64 17.12 0.51
C ALA A 39 4.20 17.14 -0.02
N PRO A 40 3.82 16.26 -0.95
CA PRO A 40 2.45 16.17 -1.46
C PRO A 40 1.44 15.95 -0.34
N ALA A 41 0.32 16.66 -0.38
CA ALA A 41 -0.71 16.57 0.66
C ALA A 41 -1.26 15.14 0.83
N PHE A 42 -1.31 14.36 -0.24
CA PHE A 42 -1.83 12.99 -0.20
C PHE A 42 -0.93 12.00 0.58
N TRP A 43 0.33 12.36 0.90
CA TRP A 43 1.18 11.47 1.71
C TRP A 43 0.57 11.17 3.09
N GLN A 44 -0.20 12.11 3.65
CA GLN A 44 -0.92 11.88 4.91
C GLN A 44 -2.06 10.83 4.83
N TRP A 45 -2.41 10.34 3.64
CA TRP A 45 -3.46 9.33 3.48
C TRP A 45 -2.97 7.90 3.73
N ALA A 46 -1.65 7.67 3.63
CA ALA A 46 -1.00 6.42 3.93
C ALA A 46 0.28 6.65 4.77
N PRO A 47 0.18 7.24 5.99
CA PRO A 47 1.33 7.59 6.81
C PRO A 47 2.16 6.37 7.24
N THR A 48 1.55 5.19 7.24
CA THR A 48 2.17 3.89 7.40
C THR A 48 1.83 3.00 6.20
N PRO A 49 2.60 1.91 5.95
CA PRO A 49 2.27 0.98 4.87
C PRO A 49 0.83 0.47 5.02
N PRO A 50 -0.02 0.55 3.98
CA PRO A 50 -1.37 0.02 4.04
C PRO A 50 -1.42 -1.47 4.35
N MET A 51 -2.37 -1.87 5.20
CA MET A 51 -2.65 -3.26 5.54
C MET A 51 -4.08 -3.61 5.13
N GLY A 52 -4.26 -4.70 4.38
CA GLY A 52 -5.58 -5.03 3.86
C GLY A 52 -5.70 -6.39 3.20
N TRP A 53 -6.75 -6.54 2.42
CA TRP A 53 -7.04 -7.72 1.61
C TRP A 53 -7.43 -7.28 0.20
N ASN A 54 -7.03 -8.09 -0.77
CA ASN A 54 -7.39 -7.94 -2.17
C ASN A 54 -7.90 -9.28 -2.71
N SER A 55 -8.92 -9.24 -3.56
CA SER A 55 -9.64 -10.43 -4.00
C SER A 55 -8.92 -11.30 -5.04
N TRP A 56 -7.82 -10.82 -5.64
CA TRP A 56 -7.24 -11.43 -6.85
C TRP A 56 -6.76 -12.87 -6.66
N ASP A 57 -5.86 -13.12 -5.71
CA ASP A 57 -5.24 -14.44 -5.57
C ASP A 57 -6.24 -15.54 -5.24
N ARG A 58 -7.31 -15.18 -4.55
CA ARG A 58 -8.36 -16.12 -4.15
C ARG A 58 -9.47 -16.27 -5.17
N PHE A 59 -9.93 -15.18 -5.76
CA PHE A 59 -11.13 -15.14 -6.59
C PHE A 59 -10.88 -14.80 -8.05
N ALA A 60 -9.66 -14.42 -8.42
CA ALA A 60 -9.33 -13.94 -9.77
C ALA A 60 -10.37 -12.90 -10.24
N THR A 61 -10.88 -13.04 -11.46
CA THR A 61 -11.91 -12.13 -12.01
C THR A 61 -13.31 -12.37 -11.45
N THR A 62 -13.53 -13.40 -10.60
CA THR A 62 -14.89 -13.91 -10.27
C THR A 62 -15.47 -13.40 -8.96
N VAL A 63 -14.78 -12.56 -8.22
CA VAL A 63 -15.23 -12.06 -6.90
C VAL A 63 -16.66 -11.51 -6.95
N THR A 64 -17.43 -11.78 -5.89
CA THR A 64 -18.83 -11.34 -5.74
C THR A 64 -19.00 -10.48 -4.50
N GLU A 65 -20.12 -9.77 -4.41
CA GLU A 65 -20.51 -8.98 -3.25
C GLU A 65 -20.56 -9.81 -1.97
N ALA A 66 -21.18 -11.00 -2.01
CA ALA A 66 -21.27 -11.89 -0.85
C ALA A 66 -19.89 -12.34 -0.36
N GLN A 67 -18.98 -12.67 -1.27
CA GLN A 67 -17.60 -13.02 -0.93
C GLN A 67 -16.85 -11.84 -0.31
N THR A 68 -16.99 -10.64 -0.88
CA THR A 68 -16.36 -9.42 -0.35
C THR A 68 -16.85 -9.11 1.06
N LYS A 69 -18.18 -9.20 1.30
CA LYS A 69 -18.78 -9.02 2.65
C LYS A 69 -18.23 -10.03 3.66
N ALA A 70 -18.09 -11.30 3.26
CA ALA A 70 -17.52 -12.34 4.14
C ALA A 70 -16.06 -12.04 4.54
N GLN A 71 -15.23 -11.55 3.61
CA GLN A 71 -13.87 -11.13 3.92
C GLN A 71 -13.86 -9.91 4.87
N ALA A 72 -14.73 -8.94 4.64
CA ALA A 72 -14.88 -7.77 5.51
C ALA A 72 -15.31 -8.15 6.93
N ASP A 73 -16.27 -9.05 7.07
CA ASP A 73 -16.73 -9.56 8.38
C ASP A 73 -15.61 -10.26 9.14
N PHE A 74 -14.82 -11.09 8.44
CA PHE A 74 -13.67 -11.76 9.05
C PHE A 74 -12.61 -10.75 9.48
N MET A 75 -12.23 -9.83 8.60
CA MET A 75 -11.23 -8.79 8.90
C MET A 75 -11.65 -7.96 10.10
N ALA A 76 -12.88 -7.46 10.13
CA ALA A 76 -13.41 -6.68 11.25
C ALA A 76 -13.33 -7.42 12.58
N LYS A 77 -13.65 -8.72 12.57
CA LYS A 77 -13.68 -9.55 13.78
C LYS A 77 -12.30 -9.97 14.27
N GLN A 78 -11.37 -10.31 13.35
CA GLN A 78 -10.12 -10.98 13.71
C GLN A 78 -8.89 -10.11 13.52
N LEU A 79 -8.87 -9.22 12.51
CA LEU A 79 -7.66 -8.55 12.06
C LEU A 79 -7.65 -7.04 12.32
N ALA A 80 -8.81 -6.39 12.36
CA ALA A 80 -8.90 -4.91 12.44
C ALA A 80 -8.20 -4.34 13.68
N ARG A 81 -8.25 -5.02 14.82
CA ARG A 81 -7.54 -4.61 16.05
C ARG A 81 -6.02 -4.63 15.92
N HIS A 82 -5.49 -5.32 14.90
CA HIS A 82 -4.07 -5.41 14.56
C HIS A 82 -3.67 -4.47 13.42
N GLY A 83 -4.55 -3.53 13.02
CA GLY A 83 -4.27 -2.51 12.00
C GLY A 83 -4.70 -2.83 10.58
N TRP A 84 -5.26 -4.03 10.31
CA TRP A 84 -5.79 -4.38 9.00
C TRP A 84 -7.08 -3.64 8.72
N GLN A 85 -7.17 -2.94 7.56
CA GLN A 85 -8.27 -2.01 7.35
C GLN A 85 -8.84 -1.96 5.93
N TYR A 86 -8.11 -2.37 4.90
CA TYR A 86 -8.58 -2.23 3.52
C TYR A 86 -9.20 -3.52 3.00
N ILE A 87 -10.38 -3.43 2.36
CA ILE A 87 -11.06 -4.51 1.63
C ILE A 87 -11.15 -4.08 0.17
N THR A 88 -10.36 -4.71 -0.71
CA THR A 88 -10.25 -4.31 -2.12
C THR A 88 -10.86 -5.35 -3.05
N VAL A 89 -11.80 -4.91 -3.87
CA VAL A 89 -12.37 -5.67 -4.98
C VAL A 89 -11.48 -5.48 -6.20
N ASP A 90 -10.83 -6.54 -6.63
CA ASP A 90 -9.92 -6.55 -7.79
C ASP A 90 -10.68 -6.77 -9.12
N ILE A 91 -9.96 -6.75 -10.24
CA ILE A 91 -10.49 -7.03 -11.57
C ILE A 91 -11.19 -8.40 -11.58
N GLN A 92 -12.27 -8.68 -12.29
CA GLN A 92 -12.93 -7.87 -13.32
C GLN A 92 -14.38 -7.60 -12.88
N TRP A 93 -14.59 -6.82 -11.83
CA TRP A 93 -15.88 -6.59 -11.17
C TRP A 93 -16.97 -6.06 -12.12
N TYR A 94 -16.60 -5.49 -13.25
CA TYR A 94 -17.47 -4.90 -14.27
C TYR A 94 -17.84 -5.86 -15.42
N GLU A 95 -17.35 -7.11 -15.39
CA GLU A 95 -17.60 -8.13 -16.41
C GLU A 95 -18.57 -9.20 -15.87
N PRO A 96 -19.82 -9.27 -16.38
CA PRO A 96 -20.86 -10.16 -15.84
C PRO A 96 -20.52 -11.65 -15.89
N ASN A 97 -19.76 -12.06 -16.91
CA ASN A 97 -19.49 -13.48 -17.19
C ASN A 97 -18.02 -13.87 -16.99
N ALA A 98 -17.30 -13.14 -16.13
CA ALA A 98 -15.93 -13.47 -15.75
C ALA A 98 -15.86 -14.84 -15.07
N THR A 99 -14.85 -15.67 -15.41
CA THR A 99 -14.83 -17.09 -15.01
C THR A 99 -13.56 -17.58 -14.34
N GLY A 100 -12.47 -16.80 -14.33
CA GLY A 100 -11.19 -17.21 -13.76
C GLY A 100 -10.06 -16.21 -14.00
N TYR A 101 -8.85 -16.71 -14.21
CA TYR A 101 -7.68 -15.85 -14.47
C TYR A 101 -7.58 -15.34 -15.91
N GLU A 102 -8.32 -15.97 -16.83
CA GLU A 102 -8.35 -15.62 -18.24
C GLU A 102 -9.27 -14.41 -18.48
N TYR A 103 -8.81 -13.45 -19.26
CA TYR A 103 -9.63 -12.32 -19.72
C TYR A 103 -10.29 -12.65 -21.05
N ARG A 104 -11.60 -12.55 -21.13
CA ARG A 104 -12.34 -12.84 -22.35
C ARG A 104 -12.21 -11.69 -23.35
N LYS A 105 -11.50 -11.94 -24.46
CA LYS A 105 -11.34 -10.95 -25.53
C LYS A 105 -12.70 -10.45 -26.04
N GLY A 106 -12.91 -9.13 -26.00
CA GLY A 106 -14.17 -8.52 -26.44
C GLY A 106 -15.35 -8.73 -25.48
N ALA A 107 -15.08 -9.02 -24.21
CA ALA A 107 -16.10 -9.14 -23.17
C ALA A 107 -17.02 -7.89 -23.15
N LYS A 108 -18.30 -8.12 -22.90
CA LYS A 108 -19.27 -7.04 -22.72
C LYS A 108 -19.17 -6.51 -21.31
N LEU A 109 -18.67 -5.29 -21.17
CA LEU A 109 -18.50 -4.61 -19.90
C LEU A 109 -19.76 -3.85 -19.50
N VAL A 110 -20.07 -3.81 -18.21
CA VAL A 110 -21.14 -2.95 -17.67
C VAL A 110 -20.58 -1.52 -17.55
N MET A 111 -21.27 -0.58 -18.19
CA MET A 111 -20.87 0.82 -18.24
C MET A 111 -22.10 1.72 -18.17
N ASP A 112 -21.90 2.94 -17.65
CA ASP A 112 -22.90 3.99 -17.74
C ASP A 112 -22.92 4.66 -19.14
N LEU A 113 -23.79 5.65 -19.29
CA LEU A 113 -23.92 6.38 -20.56
C LEU A 113 -22.66 7.21 -20.95
N TRP A 114 -21.78 7.47 -19.98
CA TRP A 114 -20.51 8.18 -20.17
C TRP A 114 -19.33 7.24 -20.45
N GLY A 115 -19.57 5.93 -20.56
CA GLY A 115 -18.54 4.92 -20.79
C GLY A 115 -17.70 4.59 -19.55
N ARG A 116 -18.12 4.97 -18.34
CA ARG A 116 -17.46 4.62 -17.09
C ARG A 116 -17.93 3.24 -16.62
N LEU A 117 -17.01 2.46 -16.09
CA LEU A 117 -17.29 1.10 -15.62
C LEU A 117 -18.22 1.11 -14.40
N LEU A 118 -19.17 0.17 -14.39
CA LEU A 118 -20.10 -0.08 -13.28
C LEU A 118 -19.99 -1.54 -12.82
N PRO A 119 -20.25 -1.84 -11.54
CA PRO A 119 -20.27 -3.22 -11.06
C PRO A 119 -21.32 -4.05 -11.80
N ALA A 120 -20.98 -5.30 -12.14
CA ALA A 120 -21.89 -6.22 -12.81
C ALA A 120 -23.00 -6.66 -11.81
N PRO A 121 -24.30 -6.33 -12.05
CA PRO A 121 -25.36 -6.53 -11.05
C PRO A 121 -25.58 -8.00 -10.64
N ASN A 122 -25.35 -8.93 -11.58
CA ASN A 122 -25.44 -10.37 -11.27
C ASN A 122 -24.39 -10.85 -10.27
N ARG A 123 -23.31 -10.09 -10.06
CA ARG A 123 -22.22 -10.38 -9.10
C ARG A 123 -22.27 -9.46 -7.89
N PHE A 124 -22.73 -8.23 -8.10
CA PHE A 124 -22.87 -7.18 -7.09
C PHE A 124 -24.34 -6.69 -7.10
N PRO A 125 -25.28 -7.47 -6.54
CA PRO A 125 -26.71 -7.18 -6.62
C PRO A 125 -27.10 -5.80 -6.05
N SER A 126 -26.39 -5.32 -5.03
CA SER A 126 -26.66 -4.01 -4.46
C SER A 126 -26.33 -2.83 -5.40
N ALA A 127 -25.73 -3.10 -6.55
CA ALA A 127 -25.43 -2.09 -7.58
C ALA A 127 -26.51 -2.00 -8.68
N GLU A 128 -27.58 -2.82 -8.61
CA GLU A 128 -28.61 -2.93 -9.67
C GLU A 128 -29.39 -1.62 -9.89
N ASP A 129 -29.58 -0.85 -8.83
CA ASP A 129 -30.26 0.45 -8.86
C ASP A 129 -29.40 1.61 -9.40
N GLY A 130 -28.19 1.34 -9.88
CA GLY A 130 -27.24 2.34 -10.40
C GLY A 130 -26.42 3.05 -9.34
N THR A 131 -26.51 2.65 -8.07
CA THR A 131 -25.69 3.21 -6.97
C THR A 131 -24.22 2.79 -7.02
N GLY A 132 -23.86 1.88 -7.93
CA GLY A 132 -22.51 1.34 -8.05
C GLY A 132 -22.08 0.60 -6.80
N PHE A 133 -20.86 0.85 -6.31
CA PHE A 133 -20.37 0.21 -5.09
C PHE A 133 -20.79 0.90 -3.78
N LYS A 134 -21.62 1.95 -3.85
CA LYS A 134 -21.98 2.72 -2.64
C LYS A 134 -22.48 1.85 -1.49
N THR A 135 -23.44 0.96 -1.75
CA THR A 135 -24.03 0.07 -0.74
C THR A 135 -23.00 -0.90 -0.15
N LEU A 136 -22.10 -1.45 -0.99
CA LEU A 136 -21.04 -2.34 -0.52
C LEU A 136 -19.98 -1.57 0.28
N ALA A 137 -19.61 -0.37 -0.17
CA ALA A 137 -18.68 0.49 0.55
C ALA A 137 -19.24 0.90 1.92
N ASP A 138 -20.50 1.30 1.99
CA ASP A 138 -21.19 1.61 3.26
C ASP A 138 -21.22 0.41 4.22
N TYR A 139 -21.38 -0.81 3.68
CA TYR A 139 -21.31 -2.04 4.49
C TYR A 139 -19.90 -2.22 5.09
N VAL A 140 -18.85 -2.04 4.28
CA VAL A 140 -17.45 -2.14 4.72
C VAL A 140 -17.12 -1.04 5.75
N HIS A 141 -17.53 0.20 5.49
CA HIS A 141 -17.37 1.33 6.41
C HIS A 141 -18.11 1.10 7.74
N GLY A 142 -19.31 0.52 7.70
CA GLY A 142 -20.06 0.14 8.88
C GLY A 142 -19.36 -0.88 9.79
N LYS A 143 -18.33 -1.56 9.29
CA LYS A 143 -17.43 -2.44 10.05
C LYS A 143 -16.18 -1.73 10.58
N GLY A 144 -16.03 -0.42 10.35
CA GLY A 144 -14.82 0.34 10.69
C GLY A 144 -13.66 0.10 9.73
N LEU A 145 -13.92 -0.46 8.55
CA LEU A 145 -12.93 -0.78 7.52
C LEU A 145 -12.99 0.24 6.38
N LYS A 146 -12.04 0.17 5.45
CA LYS A 146 -11.93 1.01 4.26
C LYS A 146 -12.18 0.17 3.00
N PHE A 147 -12.85 0.76 2.01
CA PHE A 147 -13.22 0.08 0.77
C PHE A 147 -12.30 0.45 -0.37
N GLY A 148 -11.80 -0.54 -1.11
CA GLY A 148 -10.93 -0.37 -2.27
C GLY A 148 -11.49 -1.01 -3.52
N VAL A 149 -11.08 -0.48 -4.68
CA VAL A 149 -11.40 -1.05 -6.00
C VAL A 149 -10.17 -1.06 -6.90
N HIS A 150 -10.18 -1.99 -7.85
CA HIS A 150 -9.21 -2.05 -8.93
C HIS A 150 -9.73 -1.33 -10.17
N LEU A 151 -8.84 -0.68 -10.90
CA LEU A 151 -9.07 -0.15 -12.24
C LEU A 151 -7.96 -0.62 -13.19
N MET A 152 -8.29 -0.71 -14.48
CA MET A 152 -7.29 -0.73 -15.54
C MET A 152 -6.99 0.70 -15.98
N ARG A 153 -5.75 0.97 -16.40
CA ARG A 153 -5.37 2.21 -17.08
C ARG A 153 -6.23 2.42 -18.32
N GLY A 154 -6.60 3.68 -18.59
CA GLY A 154 -7.17 4.08 -19.87
C GLY A 154 -8.69 4.11 -19.92
N ILE A 155 -9.24 4.00 -21.12
CA ILE A 155 -10.66 4.10 -21.44
C ILE A 155 -11.20 2.80 -22.06
N PRO A 156 -12.39 2.29 -21.68
CA PRO A 156 -12.94 1.06 -22.23
C PRO A 156 -13.04 1.10 -23.77
N ARG A 157 -12.51 0.07 -24.42
CA ARG A 157 -12.65 -0.09 -25.90
C ARG A 157 -14.11 -0.09 -26.31
N GLN A 158 -14.97 -0.63 -25.46
CA GLN A 158 -16.43 -0.62 -25.68
C GLN A 158 -16.99 0.81 -25.67
N ALA A 159 -16.48 1.71 -24.81
CA ALA A 159 -16.86 3.13 -24.79
C ALA A 159 -16.40 3.84 -26.08
N VAL A 160 -15.18 3.55 -26.52
CA VAL A 160 -14.62 4.08 -27.79
C VAL A 160 -15.42 3.59 -29.00
N ALA A 161 -15.77 2.31 -29.03
CA ALA A 161 -16.57 1.74 -30.11
C ALA A 161 -17.99 2.33 -30.19
N ARG A 162 -18.59 2.65 -29.04
CA ARG A 162 -19.91 3.32 -28.95
C ARG A 162 -19.81 4.84 -29.07
N ASN A 163 -18.59 5.36 -29.07
CA ASN A 163 -18.28 6.79 -29.05
C ASN A 163 -19.07 7.56 -27.98
N THR A 164 -19.04 7.05 -26.74
CA THR A 164 -19.76 7.65 -25.62
C THR A 164 -19.29 9.08 -25.35
N PRO A 165 -20.17 10.00 -24.90
CA PRO A 165 -19.75 11.34 -24.54
C PRO A 165 -18.84 11.31 -23.27
N ILE A 166 -17.96 12.29 -23.17
CA ILE A 166 -17.12 12.50 -21.98
C ILE A 166 -17.85 13.43 -21.03
N LYS A 167 -18.10 12.94 -19.79
CA LYS A 167 -18.74 13.77 -18.77
C LYS A 167 -17.83 14.96 -18.40
N GLY A 168 -18.37 16.18 -18.53
CA GLY A 168 -17.65 17.41 -18.20
C GLY A 168 -16.84 18.01 -19.35
N ALA A 169 -16.94 17.47 -20.58
CA ALA A 169 -16.31 18.05 -21.76
C ALA A 169 -17.17 17.84 -23.01
N PRO A 170 -17.18 18.78 -23.98
CA PRO A 170 -17.85 18.59 -25.27
C PRO A 170 -17.01 17.70 -26.21
N ARG A 171 -16.71 16.49 -25.79
CA ARG A 171 -15.86 15.49 -26.45
C ARG A 171 -16.47 14.11 -26.29
N HIS A 172 -15.96 13.15 -27.06
CA HIS A 172 -16.38 11.76 -27.03
C HIS A 172 -15.18 10.83 -26.79
N ALA A 173 -15.43 9.58 -26.43
CA ALA A 173 -14.43 8.58 -26.12
C ALA A 173 -13.41 8.36 -27.25
N ALA A 174 -13.84 8.41 -28.51
CA ALA A 174 -12.95 8.26 -29.65
C ALA A 174 -12.00 9.46 -29.86
N ASP A 175 -12.33 10.64 -29.34
CA ASP A 175 -11.51 11.86 -29.49
C ASP A 175 -10.24 11.79 -28.61
N ILE A 176 -10.29 11.04 -27.50
CA ILE A 176 -9.24 11.00 -26.47
C ILE A 176 -8.52 9.64 -26.41
N ALA A 177 -9.04 8.61 -27.06
CA ALA A 177 -8.45 7.27 -27.00
C ALA A 177 -7.14 7.17 -27.81
N ASN A 178 -6.09 6.66 -27.19
CA ASN A 178 -4.87 6.23 -27.88
C ASN A 178 -4.98 4.73 -28.19
N LYS A 179 -5.43 4.41 -29.41
CA LYS A 179 -5.64 3.03 -29.85
C LYS A 179 -4.36 2.23 -30.03
N ASN A 180 -3.20 2.88 -30.06
CA ASN A 180 -1.88 2.24 -30.12
C ASN A 180 -1.33 1.89 -28.71
N SER A 181 -1.86 2.53 -27.68
CA SER A 181 -1.52 2.21 -26.29
C SER A 181 -2.50 1.18 -25.73
N VAL A 182 -2.05 -0.06 -25.62
CA VAL A 182 -2.86 -1.20 -25.21
C VAL A 182 -2.13 -2.02 -24.15
N CYS A 183 -2.88 -2.55 -23.21
CA CYS A 183 -2.37 -3.55 -22.28
C CYS A 183 -2.17 -4.88 -23.03
N PRO A 184 -0.99 -5.53 -22.94
CA PRO A 184 -0.71 -6.77 -23.69
C PRO A 184 -1.48 -7.99 -23.15
N TRP A 185 -1.84 -7.99 -21.88
CA TRP A 185 -2.48 -9.11 -21.20
C TRP A 185 -4.00 -8.92 -20.96
N ASN A 186 -4.51 -7.69 -21.09
CA ASN A 186 -5.94 -7.39 -20.95
C ASN A 186 -6.43 -6.53 -22.12
N THR A 187 -7.53 -6.92 -22.75
CA THR A 187 -8.04 -6.24 -23.94
C THR A 187 -9.23 -5.29 -23.69
N ASP A 188 -9.50 -4.95 -22.44
CA ASP A 188 -10.67 -4.12 -22.09
C ASP A 188 -10.49 -2.65 -22.46
N MET A 189 -9.24 -2.14 -22.40
CA MET A 189 -8.96 -0.71 -22.45
C MET A 189 -8.08 -0.31 -23.63
N TYR A 190 -8.20 0.96 -24.04
CA TYR A 190 -7.16 1.72 -24.73
C TYR A 190 -6.56 2.73 -23.78
N GLY A 191 -5.30 3.14 -23.97
CA GLY A 191 -4.73 4.28 -23.27
C GLY A 191 -5.49 5.58 -23.62
N VAL A 192 -5.31 6.60 -22.80
CA VAL A 192 -5.84 7.94 -23.02
C VAL A 192 -4.72 8.86 -23.49
N ASP A 193 -4.91 9.53 -24.64
CA ASP A 193 -3.99 10.56 -25.11
C ASP A 193 -4.20 11.84 -24.30
N MET A 194 -3.36 12.05 -23.30
CA MET A 194 -3.47 13.20 -22.38
C MET A 194 -3.23 14.56 -23.04
N THR A 195 -2.76 14.61 -24.30
CA THR A 195 -2.64 15.86 -25.07
C THR A 195 -3.99 16.31 -25.65
N LYS A 196 -5.00 15.45 -25.66
CA LYS A 196 -6.30 15.73 -26.24
C LYS A 196 -7.22 16.50 -25.29
N PRO A 197 -7.93 17.54 -25.78
CA PRO A 197 -9.00 18.17 -25.01
C PRO A 197 -10.05 17.16 -24.56
N GLY A 198 -10.37 17.15 -23.26
CA GLY A 198 -11.33 16.21 -22.66
C GLY A 198 -10.70 14.99 -21.99
N ALA A 199 -9.41 14.69 -22.24
CA ALA A 199 -8.70 13.56 -21.62
C ALA A 199 -8.70 13.65 -20.08
N GLN A 200 -8.32 14.80 -19.52
CA GLN A 200 -8.36 15.01 -18.08
C GLN A 200 -9.80 14.94 -17.53
N ALA A 201 -10.79 15.49 -18.23
CA ALA A 201 -12.19 15.45 -17.82
C ALA A 201 -12.73 14.01 -17.72
N TYR A 202 -12.23 13.11 -18.58
CA TYR A 202 -12.56 11.69 -18.47
C TYR A 202 -12.10 11.11 -17.12
N TYR A 203 -10.80 11.24 -16.76
CA TYR A 203 -10.30 10.76 -15.47
C TYR A 203 -10.99 11.46 -14.31
N ASP A 204 -11.18 12.78 -14.36
CA ASP A 204 -11.91 13.52 -13.35
C ASP A 204 -13.31 12.92 -13.11
N SER A 205 -14.01 12.55 -14.18
CA SER A 205 -15.35 11.97 -14.08
C SER A 205 -15.34 10.55 -13.49
N VAL A 206 -14.32 9.74 -13.80
CA VAL A 206 -14.15 8.39 -13.24
C VAL A 206 -13.90 8.48 -11.74
N PHE A 207 -12.94 9.28 -11.31
CA PHE A 207 -12.60 9.39 -9.87
C PHE A 207 -13.68 10.11 -9.07
N ALA A 208 -14.40 11.07 -9.66
CA ALA A 208 -15.59 11.63 -9.05
C ALA A 208 -16.69 10.57 -8.82
N LEU A 209 -16.85 9.61 -9.74
CA LEU A 209 -17.77 8.49 -9.55
C LEU A 209 -17.32 7.59 -8.40
N LEU A 210 -16.03 7.22 -8.34
CA LEU A 210 -15.48 6.43 -7.23
C LEU A 210 -15.65 7.14 -5.88
N ALA A 211 -15.47 8.45 -5.85
CA ALA A 211 -15.70 9.26 -4.65
C ALA A 211 -17.16 9.19 -4.18
N THR A 212 -18.14 9.21 -5.12
CA THR A 212 -19.56 9.05 -4.75
C THR A 212 -19.88 7.66 -4.19
N TRP A 213 -19.11 6.64 -4.59
CA TRP A 213 -19.24 5.29 -4.04
C TRP A 213 -18.57 5.14 -2.66
N GLY A 214 -17.77 6.11 -2.25
CA GLY A 214 -17.08 6.03 -0.97
C GLY A 214 -15.78 5.22 -1.02
N VAL A 215 -15.12 5.14 -2.19
CA VAL A 215 -13.84 4.44 -2.34
C VAL A 215 -12.71 5.16 -1.60
N ASP A 216 -11.89 4.40 -0.87
CA ASP A 216 -10.75 4.88 -0.07
C ASP A 216 -9.40 4.44 -0.63
N PHE A 217 -9.37 3.41 -1.48
CA PHE A 217 -8.17 2.83 -2.05
C PHE A 217 -8.43 2.44 -3.51
N VAL A 218 -7.51 2.79 -4.39
CA VAL A 218 -7.60 2.43 -5.82
C VAL A 218 -6.30 1.81 -6.27
N LYS A 219 -6.35 0.53 -6.68
CA LYS A 219 -5.28 -0.14 -7.41
C LYS A 219 -5.50 0.10 -8.89
N VAL A 220 -4.53 0.70 -9.59
CA VAL A 220 -4.61 0.93 -11.04
C VAL A 220 -3.57 0.10 -11.75
N ASP A 221 -4.02 -0.88 -12.52
CA ASP A 221 -3.18 -1.78 -13.30
C ASP A 221 -2.77 -1.18 -14.65
N ASP A 222 -1.71 -1.74 -15.26
CA ASP A 222 -1.10 -1.29 -16.51
C ASP A 222 -0.47 0.12 -16.40
N MET A 223 -0.08 0.53 -15.18
CA MET A 223 0.54 1.84 -14.91
C MET A 223 2.05 1.78 -14.72
N SER A 224 2.56 0.77 -13.98
CA SER A 224 3.95 0.74 -13.53
C SER A 224 4.94 0.39 -14.65
N ARG A 225 4.49 -0.26 -15.72
CA ARG A 225 5.32 -0.65 -16.86
C ARG A 225 4.54 -0.66 -18.18
N PRO A 226 5.04 0.01 -19.23
CA PRO A 226 6.22 0.89 -19.24
C PRO A 226 5.92 2.25 -18.58
N TYR A 227 6.63 2.57 -17.51
CA TYR A 227 6.31 3.70 -16.63
C TYR A 227 6.30 5.04 -17.36
N PHE A 228 7.34 5.33 -18.14
CA PHE A 228 7.50 6.64 -18.80
C PHE A 228 6.47 6.87 -19.91
N ASP A 229 6.00 5.81 -20.57
CA ASP A 229 4.93 5.91 -21.57
C ASP A 229 3.58 6.21 -20.90
N ASN A 230 3.39 5.76 -19.66
CA ASN A 230 2.17 5.93 -18.87
C ASN A 230 2.20 7.16 -17.96
N GLN A 231 3.34 7.87 -17.87
CA GLN A 231 3.56 8.97 -16.93
C GLN A 231 2.46 10.01 -16.95
N ALA A 232 2.05 10.48 -18.13
CA ALA A 232 0.99 11.48 -18.28
C ALA A 232 -0.37 11.00 -17.75
N GLU A 233 -0.69 9.70 -17.89
CA GLU A 233 -1.91 9.12 -17.34
C GLU A 233 -1.81 8.96 -15.80
N ILE A 234 -0.62 8.64 -15.26
CA ILE A 234 -0.37 8.60 -13.81
C ILE A 234 -0.63 9.98 -13.18
N GLU A 235 -0.06 11.04 -13.78
CA GLU A 235 -0.29 12.42 -13.35
C GLU A 235 -1.77 12.82 -13.42
N ALA A 236 -2.46 12.41 -14.50
CA ALA A 236 -3.87 12.68 -14.68
C ALA A 236 -4.75 11.98 -13.65
N VAL A 237 -4.44 10.73 -13.31
CA VAL A 237 -5.11 9.95 -12.25
C VAL A 237 -4.90 10.64 -10.90
N ARG A 238 -3.65 11.01 -10.54
CA ARG A 238 -3.37 11.72 -9.29
C ARG A 238 -4.16 13.01 -9.20
N LYS A 239 -4.13 13.82 -10.24
CA LYS A 239 -4.87 15.08 -10.32
C LYS A 239 -6.39 14.88 -10.22
N ALA A 240 -6.91 13.82 -10.83
CA ALA A 240 -8.34 13.49 -10.74
C ALA A 240 -8.75 13.11 -9.30
N ILE A 241 -7.93 12.32 -8.61
CA ILE A 241 -8.17 11.97 -7.20
C ILE A 241 -8.18 13.26 -6.35
N ASP A 242 -7.16 14.11 -6.48
CA ASP A 242 -7.05 15.35 -5.69
C ASP A 242 -8.26 16.26 -5.88
N ARG A 243 -8.79 16.36 -7.10
CA ARG A 243 -9.99 17.13 -7.43
C ARG A 243 -11.27 16.63 -6.76
N THR A 244 -11.32 15.37 -6.36
CA THR A 244 -12.51 14.84 -5.66
C THR A 244 -12.65 15.41 -4.25
N GLY A 245 -11.55 15.87 -3.64
CA GLY A 245 -11.47 16.26 -2.24
C GLY A 245 -11.58 15.08 -1.26
N ARG A 246 -11.75 13.83 -1.76
CA ARG A 246 -11.79 12.63 -0.93
C ARG A 246 -10.41 11.99 -0.84
N PRO A 247 -9.92 11.66 0.36
CA PRO A 247 -8.72 10.83 0.51
C PRO A 247 -8.90 9.46 -0.16
N MET A 248 -8.15 9.19 -1.22
CA MET A 248 -8.06 7.90 -1.90
C MET A 248 -6.61 7.51 -2.07
N VAL A 249 -6.19 6.45 -1.42
CA VAL A 249 -4.84 5.89 -1.56
C VAL A 249 -4.69 5.32 -2.97
N LEU A 250 -3.68 5.78 -3.70
CA LEU A 250 -3.38 5.31 -5.05
C LEU A 250 -2.25 4.29 -5.03
N SER A 251 -2.52 3.10 -5.56
CA SER A 251 -1.56 2.02 -5.79
C SER A 251 -1.40 1.77 -7.29
N LEU A 252 -0.16 1.78 -7.79
CA LEU A 252 0.17 1.51 -9.19
C LEU A 252 0.70 0.09 -9.36
N SER A 253 0.19 -0.65 -10.35
CA SER A 253 0.57 -2.03 -10.67
C SER A 253 0.30 -2.37 -12.15
N PRO A 254 0.54 -3.62 -12.62
CA PRO A 254 1.60 -4.49 -12.19
C PRO A 254 2.92 -4.12 -12.85
N GLY A 255 3.94 -4.93 -12.60
CA GLY A 255 5.23 -4.81 -13.22
C GLY A 255 6.21 -4.02 -12.38
N GLU A 256 7.50 -4.27 -12.61
CA GLU A 256 8.56 -3.56 -11.90
C GLU A 256 8.61 -2.10 -12.37
N THR A 257 8.24 -1.18 -11.48
CA THR A 257 8.44 0.26 -11.71
C THR A 257 9.94 0.51 -11.91
N ALA A 258 10.30 1.25 -12.97
CA ALA A 258 11.68 1.61 -13.22
C ALA A 258 12.25 2.45 -12.07
N LEU A 259 13.43 2.07 -11.52
CA LEU A 259 14.05 2.81 -10.42
C LEU A 259 14.34 4.29 -10.80
N ALA A 260 14.61 4.56 -12.07
CA ALA A 260 14.77 5.92 -12.58
C ALA A 260 13.50 6.79 -12.43
N ALA A 261 12.34 6.19 -12.20
CA ALA A 261 11.08 6.88 -11.97
C ALA A 261 10.80 7.17 -10.48
N ALA A 262 11.70 6.79 -9.56
CA ALA A 262 11.48 6.82 -8.12
C ALA A 262 10.97 8.18 -7.62
N GLU A 263 11.62 9.27 -8.02
CA GLU A 263 11.24 10.61 -7.59
C GLU A 263 9.87 11.04 -8.14
N HIS A 264 9.55 10.64 -9.37
CA HIS A 264 8.26 10.93 -9.97
C HIS A 264 7.14 10.11 -9.31
N VAL A 265 7.32 8.81 -9.12
CA VAL A 265 6.27 7.95 -8.56
C VAL A 265 5.94 8.30 -7.10
N LYS A 266 6.94 8.65 -6.27
CA LYS A 266 6.72 9.16 -4.91
C LYS A 266 5.79 10.38 -4.86
N ARG A 267 5.86 11.24 -5.88
CA ARG A 267 5.07 12.48 -5.95
C ARG A 267 3.68 12.28 -6.55
N HIS A 268 3.36 11.07 -7.05
CA HIS A 268 2.08 10.84 -7.72
C HIS A 268 1.30 9.64 -7.17
N ALA A 269 1.93 8.72 -6.44
CA ALA A 269 1.27 7.55 -5.89
C ALA A 269 1.65 7.30 -4.42
N ASN A 270 0.76 6.62 -3.68
CA ASN A 270 1.03 6.17 -2.33
C ASN A 270 1.75 4.82 -2.31
N LEU A 271 1.46 3.96 -3.29
CA LEU A 271 2.09 2.65 -3.46
C LEU A 271 2.46 2.46 -4.92
N TRP A 272 3.54 1.74 -5.18
CA TRP A 272 3.91 1.29 -6.53
C TRP A 272 4.59 -0.06 -6.50
N ARG A 273 4.19 -0.94 -7.40
CA ARG A 273 4.76 -2.27 -7.53
C ARG A 273 6.23 -2.22 -7.96
N ILE A 274 7.05 -2.98 -7.26
CA ILE A 274 8.48 -3.14 -7.53
C ILE A 274 8.81 -4.47 -8.19
N SER A 275 7.79 -5.26 -8.50
CA SER A 275 7.87 -6.55 -9.19
C SER A 275 6.64 -6.79 -10.06
N ASP A 276 6.72 -7.75 -10.96
CA ASP A 276 5.55 -8.42 -11.52
C ASP A 276 4.79 -9.16 -10.42
N ASP A 277 3.67 -9.81 -10.76
CA ASP A 277 2.85 -10.51 -9.78
C ASP A 277 3.65 -11.53 -8.99
N PHE A 278 3.63 -11.37 -7.67
CA PHE A 278 4.32 -12.22 -6.72
C PHE A 278 3.44 -13.41 -6.33
N TRP A 279 3.93 -14.61 -6.61
CA TRP A 279 3.25 -15.84 -6.27
C TRP A 279 4.08 -16.69 -5.30
N ASP A 280 3.42 -17.64 -4.64
CA ASP A 280 3.91 -18.54 -3.62
C ASP A 280 4.90 -19.60 -4.14
N ASN A 281 6.08 -19.12 -4.55
CA ASN A 281 7.23 -19.95 -4.89
C ASN A 281 8.54 -19.31 -4.43
N TRP A 282 9.49 -20.14 -4.02
CA TRP A 282 10.75 -19.69 -3.48
C TRP A 282 11.58 -18.79 -4.42
N PRO A 283 11.75 -19.11 -5.71
CA PRO A 283 12.49 -18.25 -6.62
C PRO A 283 11.96 -16.81 -6.65
N ALA A 284 10.63 -16.63 -6.72
CA ALA A 284 10.01 -15.31 -6.69
C ALA A 284 10.27 -14.57 -5.36
N LEU A 285 10.20 -15.29 -4.22
CA LEU A 285 10.51 -14.71 -2.92
C LEU A 285 11.98 -14.30 -2.81
N ASN A 286 12.90 -15.15 -3.28
CA ASN A 286 14.31 -14.84 -3.22
C ASN A 286 14.71 -13.60 -4.05
N GLU A 287 14.02 -13.35 -5.19
CA GLU A 287 14.21 -12.14 -5.97
C GLU A 287 13.77 -10.85 -5.25
N GLN A 288 12.78 -10.92 -4.36
CA GLN A 288 12.28 -9.74 -3.63
C GLN A 288 13.34 -9.13 -2.70
N PHE A 289 14.29 -9.91 -2.18
CA PHE A 289 15.41 -9.37 -1.41
C PHE A 289 16.20 -8.32 -2.20
N GLY A 290 16.50 -8.63 -3.46
CA GLY A 290 17.20 -7.70 -4.35
C GLY A 290 16.37 -6.48 -4.73
N ARG A 291 15.06 -6.66 -4.98
CA ARG A 291 14.14 -5.58 -5.32
C ARG A 291 13.94 -4.63 -4.15
N LEU A 292 13.60 -5.14 -2.98
CA LEU A 292 13.40 -4.33 -1.77
C LEU A 292 14.67 -3.58 -1.37
N ARG A 293 15.86 -4.21 -1.50
CA ARG A 293 17.13 -3.53 -1.25
C ARG A 293 17.34 -2.33 -2.17
N LYS A 294 17.00 -2.43 -3.46
CA LYS A 294 17.13 -1.31 -4.42
C LYS A 294 16.17 -0.16 -4.08
N TRP A 295 15.00 -0.47 -3.52
CA TRP A 295 13.96 0.50 -3.23
C TRP A 295 13.95 1.02 -1.79
N ALA A 296 14.82 0.50 -0.91
CA ALA A 296 14.81 0.79 0.53
C ALA A 296 14.87 2.30 0.86
N GLU A 297 15.63 3.08 0.08
CA GLU A 297 15.82 4.52 0.29
C GLU A 297 14.63 5.37 -0.18
N PHE A 298 13.71 4.79 -0.96
CA PHE A 298 12.61 5.53 -1.58
C PHE A 298 11.28 5.41 -0.84
N GLY A 299 11.19 4.48 0.11
CA GLY A 299 10.02 4.31 0.96
C GLY A 299 9.98 5.28 2.13
N GLY A 300 8.79 5.77 2.47
CA GLY A 300 8.62 6.66 3.62
C GLY A 300 7.15 7.02 3.85
N PRO A 301 6.86 7.81 4.90
CA PRO A 301 5.48 8.17 5.22
C PRO A 301 4.73 8.72 4.02
N GLY A 302 3.67 8.02 3.62
CA GLY A 302 2.81 8.40 2.51
C GLY A 302 3.16 7.81 1.15
N HIS A 303 4.32 7.15 1.01
CA HIS A 303 4.79 6.61 -0.26
C HIS A 303 5.63 5.33 -0.06
N TRP A 304 5.15 4.19 -0.57
CA TRP A 304 5.64 2.88 -0.22
C TRP A 304 5.96 2.02 -1.46
N PRO A 305 7.21 1.52 -1.59
CA PRO A 305 7.52 0.44 -2.53
C PRO A 305 6.73 -0.81 -2.15
N ASP A 306 6.00 -1.37 -3.10
CA ASP A 306 5.08 -2.48 -2.89
C ASP A 306 5.66 -3.77 -3.50
N ALA A 307 6.05 -4.71 -2.64
CA ALA A 307 6.56 -6.01 -3.04
C ALA A 307 5.46 -7.02 -3.38
N ASP A 308 4.22 -6.54 -3.50
CA ASP A 308 3.01 -7.27 -3.81
C ASP A 308 2.34 -7.96 -2.61
N MET A 309 1.22 -8.59 -2.90
CA MET A 309 0.34 -9.24 -1.96
C MET A 309 0.99 -10.44 -1.26
N LEU A 310 0.40 -10.83 -0.14
CA LEU A 310 0.77 -12.01 0.63
C LEU A 310 -0.06 -13.21 0.15
N PRO A 311 0.50 -14.14 -0.66
CA PRO A 311 -0.24 -15.27 -1.22
C PRO A 311 -0.35 -16.41 -0.19
N PHE A 312 -1.02 -16.14 0.93
CA PHE A 312 -1.18 -17.08 2.04
C PHE A 312 -2.60 -17.67 2.10
N GLY A 313 -2.75 -18.80 2.79
CA GLY A 313 -4.04 -19.46 2.98
C GLY A 313 -4.55 -20.13 1.70
N VAL A 314 -5.85 -20.05 1.46
CA VAL A 314 -6.51 -20.67 0.29
C VAL A 314 -6.52 -19.70 -0.88
N LEU A 315 -5.98 -20.13 -2.01
CA LEU A 315 -5.74 -19.37 -3.24
C LEU A 315 -6.44 -20.04 -4.44
N ASP A 316 -6.23 -19.48 -5.62
CA ASP A 316 -6.51 -20.10 -6.92
C ASP A 316 -7.94 -20.62 -7.03
N LEU A 317 -8.92 -19.72 -6.95
CA LEU A 317 -10.36 -20.05 -7.00
C LEU A 317 -10.77 -21.09 -5.94
N GLY A 318 -9.95 -21.25 -4.89
CA GLY A 318 -10.17 -22.24 -3.83
C GLY A 318 -9.65 -23.64 -4.15
N ARG A 319 -8.91 -23.79 -5.23
CA ARG A 319 -8.40 -25.11 -5.69
C ARG A 319 -7.18 -25.59 -4.90
N ARG A 320 -6.45 -24.67 -4.28
CA ARG A 320 -5.25 -24.99 -3.51
C ARG A 320 -5.00 -24.06 -2.33
N SER A 321 -4.18 -24.51 -1.40
CA SER A 321 -3.56 -23.66 -0.38
C SER A 321 -2.23 -23.10 -0.91
N THR A 322 -1.68 -22.12 -0.18
CA THR A 322 -0.33 -21.63 -0.41
C THR A 322 0.69 -22.76 -0.46
N ARG A 323 1.67 -22.65 -1.35
CA ARG A 323 2.80 -23.58 -1.47
C ARG A 323 3.95 -23.22 -0.53
N PHE A 324 3.95 -22.02 0.01
CA PHE A 324 4.95 -21.62 0.98
C PHE A 324 4.90 -22.50 2.22
N THR A 325 6.05 -23.03 2.61
CA THR A 325 6.25 -23.64 3.91
C THR A 325 6.00 -22.64 5.02
N ARG A 326 5.96 -23.09 6.28
CA ARG A 326 5.83 -22.18 7.42
C ARG A 326 7.03 -21.22 7.52
N ASP A 327 8.23 -21.72 7.27
CA ASP A 327 9.45 -20.90 7.30
C ASP A 327 9.44 -19.85 6.20
N GLU A 328 9.02 -20.19 4.99
CA GLU A 328 8.88 -19.25 3.88
C GLU A 328 7.79 -18.19 4.15
N GLN A 329 6.65 -18.54 4.77
CA GLN A 329 5.65 -17.56 5.19
C GLN A 329 6.22 -16.59 6.25
N CYS A 330 7.00 -17.08 7.22
CA CYS A 330 7.73 -16.22 8.16
C CYS A 330 8.72 -15.30 7.42
N THR A 331 9.41 -15.82 6.42
CA THR A 331 10.37 -15.05 5.61
C THR A 331 9.67 -13.93 4.83
N VAL A 332 8.54 -14.19 4.17
CA VAL A 332 7.74 -13.15 3.52
C VAL A 332 7.36 -12.07 4.52
N MET A 333 6.70 -12.43 5.64
CA MET A 333 6.25 -11.46 6.64
C MET A 333 7.41 -10.67 7.24
N THR A 334 8.56 -11.32 7.51
CA THR A 334 9.75 -10.67 8.06
C THR A 334 10.33 -9.66 7.06
N LEU A 335 10.47 -10.06 5.79
CA LEU A 335 11.06 -9.21 4.76
C LEU A 335 10.16 -8.01 4.43
N TRP A 336 8.84 -8.23 4.25
CA TRP A 336 7.90 -7.14 4.05
C TRP A 336 7.90 -6.18 5.23
N SER A 337 7.88 -6.70 6.46
CA SER A 337 7.86 -5.85 7.67
C SER A 337 9.13 -5.03 7.86
N ILE A 338 10.32 -5.61 7.68
CA ILE A 338 11.57 -4.87 7.88
C ILE A 338 11.84 -3.86 6.76
N ALA A 339 11.35 -4.14 5.56
CA ALA A 339 11.43 -3.25 4.40
C ALA A 339 10.26 -2.26 4.33
N ARG A 340 9.22 -2.42 5.18
CA ARG A 340 8.02 -1.59 5.21
C ARG A 340 7.24 -1.61 3.88
N SER A 341 7.10 -2.79 3.29
CA SER A 341 6.21 -3.01 2.14
C SER A 341 4.77 -3.14 2.61
N PRO A 342 3.77 -2.64 1.89
CA PRO A 342 2.36 -2.86 2.22
C PRO A 342 2.03 -4.33 2.49
N LEU A 343 1.19 -4.59 3.49
CA LEU A 343 0.76 -5.93 3.87
C LEU A 343 -0.66 -6.17 3.35
N ILE A 344 -0.78 -6.67 2.13
CA ILE A 344 -2.07 -6.94 1.48
C ILE A 344 -2.26 -8.46 1.31
N MET A 345 -3.19 -9.04 2.05
CA MET A 345 -3.52 -10.46 1.92
C MET A 345 -4.24 -10.74 0.60
N GLY A 346 -3.78 -11.79 -0.11
CA GLY A 346 -4.42 -12.26 -1.35
C GLY A 346 -5.35 -13.46 -1.17
N GLY A 347 -5.15 -14.25 -0.12
CA GLY A 347 -5.92 -15.47 0.13
C GLY A 347 -7.28 -15.27 0.82
N ASP A 348 -8.03 -16.36 0.97
CA ASP A 348 -9.34 -16.39 1.63
C ASP A 348 -9.20 -16.20 3.14
N LEU A 349 -9.53 -15.03 3.66
CA LEU A 349 -9.44 -14.73 5.08
C LEU A 349 -10.35 -15.66 5.92
N THR A 350 -11.48 -16.08 5.37
CA THR A 350 -12.45 -16.93 6.09
C THR A 350 -11.96 -18.38 6.28
N LYS A 351 -10.86 -18.75 5.62
CA LYS A 351 -10.27 -20.11 5.60
C LYS A 351 -8.79 -20.11 5.99
N LEU A 352 -8.34 -19.12 6.77
CA LEU A 352 -6.95 -19.06 7.21
C LEU A 352 -6.60 -20.23 8.13
N PRO A 353 -5.48 -20.95 7.87
CA PRO A 353 -4.89 -21.84 8.86
C PRO A 353 -4.51 -21.07 10.13
N LYS A 354 -4.57 -21.75 11.28
CA LYS A 354 -4.22 -21.16 12.58
C LYS A 354 -2.84 -20.48 12.55
N PHE A 355 -1.84 -21.16 11.99
CA PHE A 355 -0.48 -20.62 11.87
C PHE A 355 -0.45 -19.31 11.05
N THR A 356 -1.12 -19.26 9.90
CA THR A 356 -1.16 -18.04 9.09
C THR A 356 -1.88 -16.90 9.82
N LEU A 357 -2.97 -17.20 10.56
CA LEU A 357 -3.64 -16.20 11.38
C LEU A 357 -2.71 -15.65 12.49
N GLU A 358 -1.91 -16.53 13.13
CA GLU A 358 -0.91 -16.13 14.13
C GLU A 358 0.15 -15.20 13.53
N LEU A 359 0.61 -15.43 12.28
CA LEU A 359 1.51 -14.50 11.58
C LEU A 359 0.88 -13.12 11.39
N LEU A 360 -0.38 -13.07 10.94
CA LEU A 360 -1.12 -11.84 10.62
C LEU A 360 -1.59 -11.07 11.87
N THR A 361 -1.47 -11.63 13.04
CA THR A 361 -1.89 -11.03 14.31
C THR A 361 -0.77 -10.87 15.32
N ASN A 362 0.49 -11.02 14.89
CA ASN A 362 1.65 -10.75 15.73
C ASN A 362 1.94 -9.24 15.75
N ASP A 363 1.49 -8.57 16.79
CA ASP A 363 1.60 -7.11 16.93
C ASP A 363 3.07 -6.64 17.02
N GLU A 364 4.01 -7.45 17.50
CA GLU A 364 5.42 -7.08 17.55
C GLU A 364 6.05 -7.04 16.14
N VAL A 365 5.69 -7.99 15.29
CA VAL A 365 6.13 -8.02 13.89
C VAL A 365 5.45 -6.90 13.07
N ILE A 366 4.14 -6.72 13.25
CA ILE A 366 3.38 -5.63 12.62
C ILE A 366 3.95 -4.26 13.02
N ALA A 367 4.35 -4.08 14.29
CA ALA A 367 4.97 -2.84 14.76
C ALA A 367 6.27 -2.50 14.00
N VAL A 368 7.04 -3.49 13.55
CA VAL A 368 8.22 -3.25 12.71
C VAL A 368 7.81 -2.63 11.38
N ASP A 369 6.81 -3.18 10.71
CA ASP A 369 6.27 -2.65 9.46
C ASP A 369 5.69 -1.23 9.64
N GLN A 370 4.89 -1.04 10.66
CA GLN A 370 4.11 0.19 10.83
C GLN A 370 4.91 1.35 11.43
N HIS A 371 5.95 1.06 12.22
CA HIS A 371 6.59 2.09 13.05
C HIS A 371 8.10 2.21 12.89
N SER A 372 8.80 1.26 12.27
CA SER A 372 10.25 1.37 12.07
C SER A 372 10.63 2.45 11.06
N THR A 373 11.89 2.84 11.07
CA THR A 373 12.48 3.78 10.11
C THR A 373 13.84 3.31 9.63
N GLY A 374 14.31 3.81 8.49
CA GLY A 374 15.67 3.54 7.99
C GLY A 374 15.95 2.07 7.69
N GLY A 375 14.93 1.31 7.28
CA GLY A 375 15.06 -0.09 6.90
C GLY A 375 16.09 -0.26 5.79
N ARG A 376 17.11 -1.10 6.00
CA ARG A 376 18.16 -1.36 5.02
C ARG A 376 18.82 -2.72 5.19
N GLN A 377 19.33 -3.27 4.10
CA GLN A 377 20.16 -4.48 4.17
C GLN A 377 21.54 -4.14 4.76
N LEU A 378 21.95 -4.85 5.78
CA LEU A 378 23.29 -4.73 6.39
C LEU A 378 24.33 -5.52 5.62
N PHE A 379 23.99 -6.77 5.30
CA PHE A 379 24.89 -7.68 4.61
C PHE A 379 24.14 -8.72 3.80
N ASN A 380 24.83 -9.28 2.82
CA ASN A 380 24.56 -10.58 2.20
C ASN A 380 25.88 -11.33 2.14
N ARG A 381 26.02 -12.35 2.99
CA ARG A 381 27.24 -13.17 3.12
C ARG A 381 26.89 -14.59 2.70
N ASP A 382 27.14 -14.90 1.44
CA ASP A 382 26.89 -16.22 0.89
C ASP A 382 25.44 -16.68 1.15
N ASN A 383 24.46 -15.87 0.73
CA ASN A 383 23.02 -16.09 0.88
C ASN A 383 22.54 -16.17 2.36
N LEU A 384 23.34 -15.67 3.31
CA LEU A 384 22.88 -15.29 4.63
C LEU A 384 22.73 -13.78 4.66
N ILE A 385 21.51 -13.31 4.90
CA ILE A 385 21.17 -11.90 4.72
C ILE A 385 20.76 -11.29 6.07
N GLY A 386 21.31 -10.11 6.38
CA GLY A 386 20.91 -9.30 7.52
C GLY A 386 20.30 -7.98 7.08
N TRP A 387 19.21 -7.60 7.71
CA TRP A 387 18.57 -6.29 7.59
C TRP A 387 18.48 -5.64 8.96
N MET A 388 18.46 -4.31 9.01
CA MET A 388 18.14 -3.55 10.21
C MET A 388 17.20 -2.42 9.91
N ALA A 389 16.45 -2.00 10.94
CA ALA A 389 15.69 -0.76 10.99
C ALA A 389 15.79 -0.14 12.38
N GLU A 390 15.47 1.13 12.50
CA GLU A 390 15.48 1.87 13.77
C GLU A 390 14.09 1.83 14.41
N ALA A 391 14.07 1.74 15.75
CA ALA A 391 12.84 1.92 16.53
C ALA A 391 12.74 3.39 16.97
N PRO A 392 11.83 4.21 16.37
CA PRO A 392 11.75 5.63 16.67
C PRO A 392 11.55 5.92 18.15
N GLY A 393 12.22 6.97 18.64
CA GLY A 393 12.13 7.39 20.04
C GLY A 393 12.93 6.53 21.03
N SER A 394 13.71 5.56 20.54
CA SER A 394 14.59 4.73 21.37
C SER A 394 15.95 4.52 20.70
N ALA A 395 16.91 3.94 21.47
CA ALA A 395 18.18 3.48 20.92
C ALA A 395 18.10 2.09 20.29
N ASP A 396 16.94 1.45 20.33
CA ASP A 396 16.76 0.07 19.89
C ASP A 396 16.87 -0.06 18.36
N ARG A 397 17.24 -1.26 17.93
CA ARG A 397 17.24 -1.65 16.52
C ARG A 397 16.36 -2.87 16.31
N TYR A 398 15.64 -2.90 15.19
CA TYR A 398 15.07 -4.12 14.67
C TYR A 398 16.08 -4.78 13.75
N VAL A 399 16.23 -6.09 13.87
CA VAL A 399 17.17 -6.89 13.09
C VAL A 399 16.45 -8.09 12.52
N ALA A 400 16.47 -8.24 11.20
CA ALA A 400 15.96 -9.40 10.50
C ALA A 400 17.15 -10.21 9.95
N LEU A 401 17.18 -11.50 10.25
CA LEU A 401 18.22 -12.43 9.80
C LEU A 401 17.56 -13.52 8.97
N PHE A 402 18.12 -13.78 7.79
CA PHE A 402 17.54 -14.70 6.81
C PHE A 402 18.59 -15.73 6.36
N ASN A 403 18.14 -16.96 6.18
CA ASN A 403 18.90 -18.00 5.51
C ASN A 403 18.21 -18.32 4.16
N THR A 404 18.75 -17.75 3.08
CA THR A 404 18.19 -17.93 1.72
C THR A 404 18.88 -19.04 0.94
N ARG A 405 19.65 -19.90 1.60
CA ARG A 405 20.31 -21.06 1.01
C ARG A 405 19.32 -22.19 0.83
N ASP A 406 19.50 -22.95 -0.23
CA ASP A 406 18.77 -24.20 -0.44
C ASP A 406 19.22 -25.26 0.58
N LYS A 407 18.26 -26.06 1.03
CA LYS A 407 18.56 -27.19 1.93
C LYS A 407 19.48 -28.18 1.21
N PRO A 408 20.61 -28.56 1.83
CA PRO A 408 21.45 -29.63 1.27
C PRO A 408 20.65 -30.90 1.03
N GLY A 409 20.99 -31.60 -0.03
CA GLY A 409 20.40 -32.93 -0.35
C GLY A 409 20.66 -33.94 0.78
N ALA A 410 19.93 -35.08 0.74
CA ALA A 410 20.08 -36.14 1.74
C ALA A 410 21.55 -36.64 1.89
N PRO A 411 21.99 -37.03 3.11
CA PRO A 411 21.21 -37.15 4.34
C PRO A 411 20.82 -35.81 4.95
N ALA A 412 19.72 -35.80 5.72
CA ALA A 412 19.16 -34.59 6.32
C ALA A 412 20.25 -33.80 7.05
N GLY A 413 20.60 -32.63 6.51
CA GLY A 413 21.48 -31.67 7.17
C GLY A 413 20.82 -31.06 8.41
N PRO A 414 21.52 -30.18 9.17
CA PRO A 414 20.97 -29.50 10.33
C PRO A 414 19.68 -28.76 9.96
N PRO A 415 18.77 -28.52 10.93
CA PRO A 415 17.49 -27.84 10.70
C PRO A 415 17.64 -26.40 10.19
N GLY A 416 18.81 -25.78 10.40
CA GLY A 416 19.17 -24.45 9.97
C GLY A 416 20.67 -24.22 10.01
N VAL A 417 21.08 -22.95 9.93
CA VAL A 417 22.47 -22.53 10.11
C VAL A 417 22.52 -21.25 10.96
N PRO A 418 23.61 -21.03 11.74
CA PRO A 418 23.82 -19.77 12.43
C PRO A 418 23.93 -18.61 11.45
N VAL A 419 23.16 -17.54 11.66
CA VAL A 419 23.27 -16.28 10.91
C VAL A 419 23.74 -15.19 11.87
N ALA A 420 25.02 -14.86 11.77
CA ALA A 420 25.69 -13.99 12.72
C ALA A 420 25.58 -12.51 12.33
N VAL A 421 25.28 -11.66 13.33
CA VAL A 421 25.40 -10.20 13.25
C VAL A 421 26.22 -9.70 14.43
N LYS A 422 27.24 -8.87 14.16
CA LYS A 422 27.99 -8.22 15.23
C LYS A 422 27.17 -7.06 15.79
N LEU A 423 27.15 -6.90 17.12
CA LEU A 423 26.44 -5.80 17.77
C LEU A 423 27.02 -4.44 17.35
N SER A 424 28.30 -4.36 17.03
CA SER A 424 28.94 -3.17 16.47
C SER A 424 28.41 -2.77 15.09
N GLU A 425 27.94 -3.72 14.26
CA GLU A 425 27.29 -3.44 12.97
C GLU A 425 25.91 -2.77 13.15
N LEU A 426 25.32 -2.92 14.35
CA LEU A 426 24.07 -2.28 14.74
C LEU A 426 24.31 -0.95 15.48
N GLY A 427 25.57 -0.56 15.69
CA GLY A 427 25.97 0.65 16.42
C GLY A 427 26.03 0.49 17.93
N PHE A 428 26.23 -0.74 18.46
CA PHE A 428 26.35 -1.01 19.88
C PHE A 428 27.76 -1.50 20.25
N ASP A 429 28.41 -0.83 21.20
CA ASP A 429 29.74 -1.18 21.68
C ASP A 429 29.73 -2.05 22.97
N GLY A 430 28.54 -2.25 23.56
CA GLY A 430 28.38 -2.97 24.83
C GLY A 430 27.41 -4.14 24.72
N ALA A 431 27.03 -4.67 25.89
CA ALA A 431 26.02 -5.71 25.99
C ALA A 431 24.66 -5.21 25.52
N CYS A 432 23.92 -6.07 24.84
CA CYS A 432 22.55 -5.80 24.35
C CYS A 432 21.59 -6.89 24.81
N ARG A 433 20.39 -6.48 25.15
CA ARG A 433 19.24 -7.39 25.36
C ARG A 433 18.57 -7.65 24.03
N ILE A 434 18.25 -8.92 23.77
CA ILE A 434 17.64 -9.34 22.50
C ILE A 434 16.30 -10.01 22.79
N ARG A 435 15.28 -9.58 22.05
CA ARG A 435 13.93 -10.14 22.06
C ARG A 435 13.60 -10.73 20.69
N ASP A 436 13.18 -11.97 20.66
CA ASP A 436 12.62 -12.64 19.49
C ASP A 436 11.16 -12.21 19.32
N LEU A 437 10.85 -11.52 18.22
CA LEU A 437 9.52 -10.96 17.95
C LEU A 437 8.54 -12.01 17.43
N TRP A 438 9.02 -13.07 16.78
CA TRP A 438 8.18 -14.18 16.37
C TRP A 438 7.71 -15.03 17.54
N GLN A 439 8.62 -15.30 18.47
CA GLN A 439 8.31 -16.08 19.68
C GLN A 439 7.79 -15.20 20.83
N THR A 440 7.79 -13.87 20.68
CA THR A 440 7.47 -12.90 21.75
C THR A 440 8.27 -13.17 23.03
N LYS A 441 9.56 -13.56 22.88
CA LYS A 441 10.41 -14.08 23.96
C LYS A 441 11.70 -13.28 24.12
N ASP A 442 12.03 -12.92 25.36
CA ASP A 442 13.33 -12.36 25.69
C ASP A 442 14.38 -13.47 25.70
N LEU A 443 15.47 -13.27 24.94
CA LEU A 443 16.55 -14.23 24.80
C LEU A 443 17.69 -13.98 25.80
N GLY A 444 17.68 -12.86 26.51
CA GLY A 444 18.72 -12.46 27.47
C GLY A 444 19.71 -11.44 26.89
N GLU A 445 20.90 -11.36 27.51
CA GLU A 445 21.97 -10.42 27.17
C GLU A 445 23.06 -11.09 26.34
N PHE A 446 23.54 -10.37 25.33
CA PHE A 446 24.59 -10.79 24.41
C PHE A 446 25.66 -9.72 24.32
N THR A 447 26.91 -10.15 24.09
CA THR A 447 28.06 -9.26 23.87
C THR A 447 28.80 -9.66 22.61
N GLY A 448 29.28 -8.67 21.87
CA GLY A 448 30.06 -8.87 20.63
C GLY A 448 29.22 -9.33 19.45
N GLU A 449 28.61 -10.51 19.49
CA GLU A 449 27.90 -11.11 18.37
C GLU A 449 26.60 -11.81 18.80
N PHE A 450 25.60 -11.81 17.94
CA PHE A 450 24.38 -12.61 18.04
C PHE A 450 24.26 -13.50 16.81
N ALA A 451 24.15 -14.80 16.99
CA ALA A 451 24.17 -15.78 15.90
C ALA A 451 23.09 -16.86 16.10
N PRO A 452 21.81 -16.50 15.95
CA PRO A 452 20.72 -17.49 16.05
C PRO A 452 20.75 -18.48 14.89
N GLU A 453 20.27 -19.70 15.14
CA GLU A 453 20.08 -20.70 14.11
C GLU A 453 18.81 -20.35 13.30
N ILE A 454 18.97 -20.13 11.99
CA ILE A 454 17.86 -19.79 11.07
C ILE A 454 17.59 -20.98 10.14
N PRO A 455 16.35 -21.47 10.07
CA PRO A 455 15.96 -22.55 9.17
C PRO A 455 16.27 -22.24 7.70
N TRP A 456 16.33 -23.29 6.86
CA TRP A 456 16.43 -23.13 5.41
C TRP A 456 15.21 -22.40 4.89
N HIS A 457 15.41 -21.37 4.02
CA HIS A 457 14.38 -20.45 3.54
C HIS A 457 13.67 -19.70 4.69
N GLY A 458 14.23 -19.72 5.89
CA GLY A 458 13.64 -19.14 7.10
C GLY A 458 14.15 -17.75 7.44
N ALA A 459 13.51 -17.17 8.45
CA ALA A 459 13.84 -15.86 8.99
C ALA A 459 13.69 -15.80 10.51
N GLY A 460 14.47 -14.92 11.14
CA GLY A 460 14.26 -14.46 12.49
C GLY A 460 14.14 -12.94 12.52
N LEU A 461 13.28 -12.42 13.39
CA LEU A 461 13.08 -10.98 13.58
C LEU A 461 13.24 -10.63 15.05
N TYR A 462 14.14 -9.70 15.33
CA TYR A 462 14.59 -9.41 16.69
C TYR A 462 14.55 -7.92 16.97
N ARG A 463 14.27 -7.57 18.23
CA ARG A 463 14.52 -6.24 18.79
C ARG A 463 15.77 -6.31 19.65
N VAL A 464 16.74 -5.46 19.35
CA VAL A 464 18.03 -5.34 20.03
C VAL A 464 18.06 -4.01 20.75
N SER A 465 18.22 -4.05 22.06
CA SER A 465 18.24 -2.88 22.95
C SER A 465 19.56 -2.85 23.72
N PRO A 466 20.19 -1.67 23.94
CA PRO A 466 21.37 -1.61 24.80
C PRO A 466 21.02 -2.08 26.22
N ALA A 467 21.86 -2.92 26.82
CA ALA A 467 21.69 -3.30 28.22
C ALA A 467 21.79 -2.04 29.11
N ARG A 468 20.85 -1.89 30.05
CA ARG A 468 20.93 -0.79 31.00
C ARG A 468 22.15 -0.97 31.86
N LYS A 469 22.99 0.07 32.01
CA LYS A 469 24.09 0.10 32.96
C LYS A 469 23.56 0.07 34.38
#